data_ae69e85d5264e0f0a03053846a6bf190
#
_entry.id   ae69e85d5264e0f0a03053846a6bf190
#
_cell.length_a   1.000
_cell.length_b   1.000
_cell.length_c   1.000
_cell.angle_alpha   90.00
_cell.angle_beta   90.00
_cell.angle_gamma   90.00
#
_symmetry.space_group_name_H-M   'P 1'
#
loop_
_entity.id
_entity.type
_entity.pdbx_description
1 polymer ?
#
loop_
_entity_poly.entity_id
_entity_poly.type
_entity_poly.pdbx_seq_one_letter_code
_entity_poly.pdbx_strand_id
1 'polypeptide(L)'
;MPHDPSFAPTQLAARAAYLLRGNDLGAMTTAAPLLYPHMWSWDAAFVAIGLAPLSVERAVVELDTLLSAQWSNGMIPHIVFANGVDGYFPGPARWACSTLSADAPRTHQTSGIMQPPVHAIAVQRILDHARTRGRSTRAVAESFLDRRWDALVAWHRWLAECRDQNDNGRVTIYHGWESGMDNSPRWDSAYANVIPGDVPEYQRQDNKINTDASQRPSDLEYDRYLWLVEEMKAARYDDELLPKAVSFAVEDVFVSAILSVACQVLAEIGEDHKQPDADVKDLYSWAQRFRTGVITTSDERTGAARDYDVRADRWIATETVAQFAPLLCGGLPHDRERALLRLLEGPRFCGHPDLAYALVPSTSPVSRDFRPREYWRGPVWPVMTWLFSWCFARRGWAERSAILRREGLRQASDGTFAEYYEPFTGEPLGSMQQSWTAAAVLDWLG
;
A
#
# COMPACT_ATOMS: atom_id res chain seq x y z
N MET A 1 -22.14 -9.38 -27.00
CA MET A 1 -21.82 -8.86 -25.67
C MET A 1 -22.51 -9.75 -24.67
N PRO A 2 -21.83 -10.60 -23.87
CA PRO A 2 -22.49 -11.28 -22.78
C PRO A 2 -22.89 -10.20 -21.76
N HIS A 3 -24.14 -10.18 -21.34
CA HIS A 3 -24.60 -9.43 -20.18
C HIS A 3 -23.94 -10.06 -18.94
N ASP A 4 -22.81 -9.52 -18.51
CA ASP A 4 -22.29 -9.82 -17.19
C ASP A 4 -23.27 -9.27 -16.15
N PRO A 5 -23.71 -10.06 -15.16
CA PRO A 5 -24.68 -9.63 -14.18
C PRO A 5 -24.05 -8.59 -13.26
N SER A 6 -24.30 -7.30 -13.52
CA SER A 6 -23.93 -6.24 -12.59
C SER A 6 -24.85 -6.28 -11.38
N PHE A 7 -24.29 -6.44 -10.17
CA PHE A 7 -25.06 -6.43 -8.93
C PHE A 7 -25.53 -5.01 -8.59
N ALA A 8 -26.75 -4.90 -8.06
CA ALA A 8 -27.21 -3.67 -7.43
C ALA A 8 -26.29 -3.30 -6.22
N PRO A 9 -26.14 -2.02 -5.86
CA PRO A 9 -25.23 -1.58 -4.78
C PRO A 9 -25.40 -2.35 -3.47
N THR A 10 -26.61 -2.62 -3.03
CA THR A 10 -26.88 -3.39 -1.80
C THR A 10 -26.46 -4.87 -1.92
N GLN A 11 -26.62 -5.47 -3.07
CA GLN A 11 -26.18 -6.84 -3.33
C GLN A 11 -24.65 -6.92 -3.40
N LEU A 12 -24.04 -5.94 -4.05
CA LEU A 12 -22.58 -5.84 -4.13
C LEU A 12 -21.96 -5.65 -2.74
N ALA A 13 -22.54 -4.79 -1.90
CA ALA A 13 -22.12 -4.62 -0.50
C ALA A 13 -22.25 -5.91 0.31
N ALA A 14 -23.37 -6.64 0.14
CA ALA A 14 -23.57 -7.92 0.82
C ALA A 14 -22.55 -8.98 0.40
N ARG A 15 -22.21 -9.06 -0.88
CA ARG A 15 -21.17 -9.97 -1.40
C ARG A 15 -19.78 -9.60 -0.88
N ALA A 16 -19.44 -8.31 -0.84
CA ALA A 16 -18.18 -7.83 -0.30
C ALA A 16 -18.05 -8.15 1.22
N ALA A 17 -19.11 -7.93 1.98
CA ALA A 17 -19.17 -8.29 3.39
C ALA A 17 -19.04 -9.82 3.60
N TYR A 18 -19.69 -10.62 2.76
CA TYR A 18 -19.57 -12.09 2.80
C TYR A 18 -18.14 -12.55 2.51
N LEU A 19 -17.45 -11.93 1.53
CA LEU A 19 -16.05 -12.23 1.24
C LEU A 19 -15.15 -11.92 2.44
N LEU A 20 -15.24 -10.71 3.02
CA LEU A 20 -14.46 -10.35 4.21
C LEU A 20 -14.72 -11.31 5.38
N ARG A 21 -15.97 -11.74 5.56
CA ARG A 21 -16.31 -12.74 6.57
C ARG A 21 -15.68 -14.10 6.27
N GLY A 22 -15.58 -14.50 5.01
CA GLY A 22 -14.94 -15.75 4.59
C GLY A 22 -13.42 -15.76 4.80
N ASN A 23 -12.79 -14.58 4.69
CA ASN A 23 -11.35 -14.38 4.86
C ASN A 23 -10.95 -14.07 6.33
N ASP A 24 -11.92 -13.95 7.22
CA ASP A 24 -11.72 -13.60 8.64
C ASP A 24 -11.31 -14.83 9.46
N LEU A 25 -10.12 -14.79 10.06
CA LEU A 25 -9.58 -15.79 10.97
C LEU A 25 -9.85 -15.44 12.46
N GLY A 26 -10.69 -14.46 12.74
CA GLY A 26 -11.04 -13.98 14.08
C GLY A 26 -10.23 -12.76 14.51
N ALA A 27 -8.93 -12.91 14.72
CA ALA A 27 -8.05 -11.81 15.07
C ALA A 27 -7.56 -11.00 13.87
N MET A 28 -7.42 -11.63 12.72
CA MET A 28 -6.94 -11.03 11.48
C MET A 28 -7.75 -11.50 10.28
N THR A 29 -7.73 -10.72 9.21
CA THR A 29 -8.29 -11.08 7.91
C THR A 29 -7.14 -11.40 6.95
N THR A 30 -7.21 -12.53 6.24
CA THR A 30 -6.22 -12.84 5.20
C THR A 30 -6.40 -11.91 4.01
N ALA A 31 -5.30 -11.54 3.34
CA ALA A 31 -5.40 -10.74 2.12
C ALA A 31 -6.16 -11.49 1.01
N ALA A 32 -5.85 -12.79 0.86
CA ALA A 32 -6.62 -13.72 0.02
C ALA A 32 -6.38 -15.17 0.52
N PRO A 33 -7.41 -16.02 0.63
CA PRO A 33 -7.31 -17.28 1.38
C PRO A 33 -6.35 -18.31 0.78
N LEU A 34 -6.13 -18.28 -0.53
CA LEU A 34 -5.25 -19.24 -1.21
C LEU A 34 -3.87 -18.67 -1.52
N LEU A 35 -3.82 -17.47 -2.08
CA LEU A 35 -2.58 -16.87 -2.58
C LEU A 35 -1.82 -16.13 -1.45
N TYR A 36 -2.56 -15.46 -0.56
CA TYR A 36 -2.02 -14.62 0.51
C TYR A 36 -2.70 -14.95 1.86
N PRO A 37 -2.43 -16.13 2.44
CA PRO A 37 -3.20 -16.65 3.59
C PRO A 37 -2.77 -16.08 4.93
N HIS A 38 -2.16 -14.89 4.96
CA HIS A 38 -1.68 -14.19 6.14
C HIS A 38 -2.20 -12.76 6.17
N MET A 39 -1.80 -11.97 7.17
CA MET A 39 -2.08 -10.55 7.28
C MET A 39 -0.93 -9.75 6.65
N TRP A 40 -1.19 -9.06 5.55
CA TRP A 40 -0.28 -8.02 5.03
C TRP A 40 -0.63 -6.67 5.65
N SER A 41 0.40 -5.84 5.87
CA SER A 41 0.31 -4.60 6.62
C SER A 41 -0.64 -3.58 6.00
N TRP A 42 -0.44 -3.21 4.75
CA TRP A 42 -1.31 -2.23 4.11
C TRP A 42 -2.68 -2.81 3.73
N ASP A 43 -2.73 -4.13 3.42
CA ASP A 43 -3.99 -4.85 3.25
C ASP A 43 -4.85 -4.78 4.51
N ALA A 44 -4.28 -5.02 5.70
CA ALA A 44 -4.98 -4.93 6.96
C ALA A 44 -5.56 -3.52 7.19
N ALA A 45 -4.83 -2.46 6.80
CA ALA A 45 -5.34 -1.11 6.87
C ALA A 45 -6.53 -0.89 5.92
N PHE A 46 -6.47 -1.35 4.66
CA PHE A 46 -7.61 -1.30 3.75
C PHE A 46 -8.78 -2.16 4.22
N VAL A 47 -8.51 -3.36 4.75
CA VAL A 47 -9.53 -4.22 5.33
C VAL A 47 -10.23 -3.53 6.49
N ALA A 48 -9.49 -2.88 7.39
CA ALA A 48 -10.07 -2.12 8.49
C ALA A 48 -10.97 -0.98 8.01
N ILE A 49 -10.59 -0.28 6.91
CA ILE A 49 -11.43 0.73 6.26
C ILE A 49 -12.76 0.12 5.80
N GLY A 50 -12.74 -1.02 5.11
CA GLY A 50 -13.95 -1.68 4.62
C GLY A 50 -14.78 -2.37 5.71
N LEU A 51 -14.17 -2.73 6.84
CA LEU A 51 -14.87 -3.26 8.01
C LEU A 51 -15.59 -2.17 8.82
N ALA A 52 -15.05 -0.95 8.84
CA ALA A 52 -15.59 0.15 9.67
C ALA A 52 -17.07 0.45 9.40
N PRO A 53 -17.59 0.50 8.15
CA PRO A 53 -19.02 0.63 7.89
C PRO A 53 -19.86 -0.57 8.35
N LEU A 54 -19.28 -1.76 8.49
CA LEU A 54 -19.96 -2.96 8.96
C LEU A 54 -19.92 -3.09 10.50
N SER A 55 -18.72 -3.03 11.07
CA SER A 55 -18.45 -3.12 12.49
C SER A 55 -17.15 -2.40 12.84
N VAL A 56 -17.27 -1.28 13.54
CA VAL A 56 -16.13 -0.52 14.08
C VAL A 56 -15.29 -1.41 15.03
N GLU A 57 -15.95 -2.24 15.82
CA GLU A 57 -15.30 -3.16 16.77
C GLU A 57 -14.38 -4.14 16.03
N ARG A 58 -14.85 -4.72 14.89
CA ARG A 58 -14.03 -5.65 14.12
C ARG A 58 -12.90 -4.94 13.38
N ALA A 59 -13.14 -3.72 12.87
CA ALA A 59 -12.10 -2.89 12.25
C ALA A 59 -10.98 -2.53 13.26
N VAL A 60 -11.35 -2.24 14.50
CA VAL A 60 -10.40 -2.04 15.60
C VAL A 60 -9.59 -3.30 15.87
N VAL A 61 -10.21 -4.49 15.92
CA VAL A 61 -9.48 -5.76 16.12
C VAL A 61 -8.45 -6.00 15.02
N GLU A 62 -8.76 -5.66 13.78
CA GLU A 62 -7.84 -5.81 12.65
C GLU A 62 -6.55 -5.00 12.85
N LEU A 63 -6.68 -3.70 13.13
CA LEU A 63 -5.52 -2.83 13.35
C LEU A 63 -4.82 -3.14 14.69
N ASP A 64 -5.55 -3.49 15.73
CA ASP A 64 -4.99 -3.84 17.04
C ASP A 64 -4.09 -5.08 16.94
N THR A 65 -4.50 -6.08 16.15
CA THR A 65 -3.70 -7.28 15.86
C THR A 65 -2.42 -6.92 15.11
N LEU A 66 -2.50 -6.11 14.06
CA LEU A 66 -1.33 -5.66 13.31
C LEU A 66 -0.33 -4.91 14.22
N LEU A 67 -0.83 -3.93 14.99
CA LEU A 67 -0.01 -3.12 15.89
C LEU A 67 0.56 -3.92 17.06
N SER A 68 -0.03 -5.06 17.43
CA SER A 68 0.54 -5.96 18.44
C SER A 68 1.77 -6.72 17.93
N ALA A 69 1.95 -6.78 16.61
CA ALA A 69 3.12 -7.38 15.95
C ALA A 69 4.18 -6.34 15.54
N GLN A 70 4.03 -5.07 15.95
CA GLN A 70 5.00 -4.02 15.71
C GLN A 70 6.35 -4.36 16.35
N TRP A 71 7.43 -4.08 15.66
CA TRP A 71 8.80 -4.24 16.17
C TRP A 71 9.12 -3.19 17.23
N SER A 72 10.05 -3.49 18.14
CA SER A 72 10.39 -2.57 19.23
C SER A 72 11.02 -1.25 18.76
N ASN A 73 11.65 -1.23 17.57
CA ASN A 73 12.14 -0.01 16.91
C ASN A 73 11.01 0.86 16.30
N GLY A 74 9.77 0.39 16.27
CA GLY A 74 8.61 1.10 15.73
C GLY A 74 8.15 0.62 14.35
N MET A 75 8.89 -0.25 13.65
CA MET A 75 8.50 -0.77 12.35
C MET A 75 7.23 -1.61 12.41
N ILE A 76 6.25 -1.34 11.55
CA ILE A 76 5.14 -2.26 11.28
C ILE A 76 5.59 -3.22 10.17
N PRO A 77 5.60 -4.54 10.43
CA PRO A 77 6.10 -5.51 9.46
C PRO A 77 5.15 -5.68 8.28
N HIS A 78 5.70 -5.88 7.10
CA HIS A 78 4.98 -6.16 5.85
C HIS A 78 4.02 -7.37 5.98
N ILE A 79 4.43 -8.47 6.66
CA ILE A 79 3.57 -9.62 6.92
C ILE A 79 3.59 -9.97 8.41
N VAL A 80 2.39 -10.22 8.97
CA VAL A 80 2.20 -10.98 10.20
C VAL A 80 1.68 -12.36 9.81
N PHE A 81 2.45 -13.38 10.09
CA PHE A 81 2.10 -14.74 9.71
C PHE A 81 1.00 -15.31 10.61
N ALA A 82 -0.06 -15.83 10.03
CA ALA A 82 -1.13 -16.50 10.77
C ALA A 82 -0.63 -17.83 11.33
N ASN A 83 -0.96 -18.09 12.60
CA ASN A 83 -0.58 -19.32 13.27
C ASN A 83 -1.28 -20.54 12.62
N GLY A 84 -0.51 -21.63 12.43
CA GLY A 84 -1.04 -22.89 11.88
C GLY A 84 -1.37 -22.85 10.40
N VAL A 85 -0.93 -21.81 9.68
CA VAL A 85 -1.07 -21.71 8.21
C VAL A 85 0.30 -21.97 7.59
N ASP A 86 0.42 -23.10 6.93
CA ASP A 86 1.64 -23.55 6.27
C ASP A 86 1.55 -23.35 4.74
N GLY A 87 2.69 -23.46 4.06
CA GLY A 87 2.75 -23.54 2.60
C GLY A 87 2.94 -22.20 1.88
N TYR A 88 2.95 -21.06 2.57
CA TYR A 88 3.32 -19.78 1.98
C TYR A 88 4.85 -19.62 1.90
N PHE A 89 5.33 -19.03 0.80
CA PHE A 89 6.75 -18.72 0.62
C PHE A 89 6.92 -17.29 0.06
N PRO A 90 7.86 -16.47 0.63
CA PRO A 90 8.78 -16.78 1.73
C PRO A 90 8.09 -16.73 3.11
N GLY A 91 8.12 -17.84 3.83
CA GLY A 91 7.52 -17.99 5.17
C GLY A 91 8.45 -17.54 6.31
N PRO A 92 8.00 -17.68 7.58
CA PRO A 92 8.74 -17.20 8.76
C PRO A 92 10.17 -17.75 8.87
N ALA A 93 10.38 -19.00 8.50
CA ALA A 93 11.70 -19.64 8.54
C ALA A 93 12.68 -18.97 7.56
N ARG A 94 12.18 -18.52 6.38
CA ARG A 94 13.02 -17.82 5.41
C ARG A 94 13.42 -16.44 5.93
N TRP A 95 12.51 -15.69 6.51
CA TRP A 95 12.79 -14.40 7.12
C TRP A 95 13.67 -14.51 8.36
N ALA A 96 13.47 -15.49 9.21
CA ALA A 96 14.20 -15.74 10.45
C ALA A 96 14.27 -14.51 11.41
N CYS A 97 13.32 -13.59 11.34
CA CYS A 97 13.37 -12.29 12.03
C CYS A 97 13.51 -12.42 13.55
N SER A 98 12.68 -13.27 14.19
CA SER A 98 12.72 -13.47 15.64
C SER A 98 14.04 -14.09 16.17
N THR A 99 14.83 -14.70 15.28
CA THR A 99 16.14 -15.27 15.61
C THR A 99 17.26 -14.26 15.41
N LEU A 100 17.15 -13.42 14.37
CA LEU A 100 18.24 -12.56 13.91
C LEU A 100 18.16 -11.15 14.52
N SER A 101 16.96 -10.57 14.67
CA SER A 101 16.79 -9.21 15.19
C SER A 101 16.31 -9.22 16.65
N ALA A 102 16.90 -8.34 17.45
CA ALA A 102 16.43 -8.09 18.80
C ALA A 102 15.08 -7.34 18.82
N ASP A 103 14.81 -6.54 17.78
CA ASP A 103 13.63 -5.72 17.66
C ASP A 103 12.38 -6.50 17.19
N ALA A 104 12.58 -7.66 16.56
CA ALA A 104 11.47 -8.49 16.10
C ALA A 104 10.63 -9.01 17.28
N PRO A 105 9.28 -8.99 17.18
CA PRO A 105 8.41 -9.46 18.25
C PRO A 105 8.62 -10.96 18.51
N ARG A 106 8.50 -11.36 19.78
CA ARG A 106 8.64 -12.78 20.19
C ARG A 106 7.32 -13.53 20.16
N THR A 107 6.21 -12.80 20.16
CA THR A 107 4.84 -13.35 20.19
C THR A 107 4.24 -13.56 18.81
N HIS A 108 4.80 -12.93 17.78
CA HIS A 108 4.33 -13.03 16.40
C HIS A 108 5.50 -13.37 15.47
N GLN A 109 5.22 -14.19 14.47
CA GLN A 109 6.14 -14.39 13.36
C GLN A 109 5.89 -13.30 12.31
N THR A 110 6.94 -12.60 11.89
CA THR A 110 6.82 -11.49 10.94
C THR A 110 7.88 -11.55 9.84
N SER A 111 7.63 -10.84 8.74
CA SER A 111 8.68 -10.45 7.79
C SER A 111 9.53 -9.31 8.37
N GLY A 112 10.72 -9.06 7.76
CA GLY A 112 11.68 -8.05 8.22
C GLY A 112 11.69 -6.77 7.38
N ILE A 113 10.63 -6.49 6.64
CA ILE A 113 10.46 -5.29 5.80
C ILE A 113 9.12 -4.61 6.08
N MET A 114 8.95 -3.39 5.59
CA MET A 114 7.73 -2.60 5.74
C MET A 114 6.78 -2.70 4.52
N GLN A 115 5.66 -1.97 4.56
CA GLN A 115 4.77 -1.61 3.45
C GLN A 115 4.27 -0.17 3.57
N PRO A 116 3.56 0.40 2.55
CA PRO A 116 3.12 1.80 2.58
C PRO A 116 2.26 2.15 3.80
N PRO A 117 2.50 3.30 4.44
CA PRO A 117 1.92 3.66 5.73
C PRO A 117 0.49 4.23 5.63
N VAL A 118 -0.49 3.42 5.24
CA VAL A 118 -1.92 3.80 5.15
C VAL A 118 -2.68 3.69 6.48
N HIS A 119 -2.02 3.28 7.55
CA HIS A 119 -2.65 2.93 8.84
C HIS A 119 -3.37 4.11 9.51
N ALA A 120 -2.79 5.32 9.50
CA ALA A 120 -3.43 6.51 10.06
C ALA A 120 -4.73 6.86 9.31
N ILE A 121 -4.78 6.62 7.99
CA ILE A 121 -5.99 6.81 7.18
C ILE A 121 -7.06 5.81 7.63
N ALA A 122 -6.68 4.57 7.91
CA ALA A 122 -7.62 3.56 8.42
C ALA A 122 -8.16 3.94 9.80
N VAL A 123 -7.30 4.45 10.70
CA VAL A 123 -7.75 4.98 12.02
C VAL A 123 -8.77 6.10 11.84
N GLN A 124 -8.52 7.06 10.94
CA GLN A 124 -9.48 8.13 10.66
C GLN A 124 -10.82 7.58 10.19
N ARG A 125 -10.84 6.61 9.26
CA ARG A 125 -12.08 6.02 8.76
C ARG A 125 -12.85 5.29 9.87
N ILE A 126 -12.16 4.58 10.77
CA ILE A 126 -12.76 3.96 11.95
C ILE A 126 -13.43 5.01 12.84
N LEU A 127 -12.73 6.10 13.15
CA LEU A 127 -13.24 7.19 13.99
C LEU A 127 -14.44 7.90 13.32
N ASP A 128 -14.38 8.13 12.00
CA ASP A 128 -15.48 8.75 11.25
C ASP A 128 -16.75 7.90 11.31
N HIS A 129 -16.65 6.60 11.10
CA HIS A 129 -17.79 5.70 11.22
C HIS A 129 -18.27 5.59 12.68
N ALA A 130 -17.37 5.58 13.65
CA ALA A 130 -17.74 5.54 15.08
C ALA A 130 -18.52 6.78 15.50
N ARG A 131 -18.23 7.97 14.95
CA ARG A 131 -18.95 9.24 15.23
C ARG A 131 -20.43 9.15 14.86
N THR A 132 -20.79 8.38 13.83
CA THR A 132 -22.18 8.20 13.36
C THR A 132 -22.94 7.07 14.10
N ARG A 133 -22.25 6.31 14.96
CA ARG A 133 -22.78 5.18 15.71
C ARG A 133 -23.09 5.57 17.16
N GLY A 134 -23.61 4.62 17.94
CA GLY A 134 -23.94 4.83 19.35
C GLY A 134 -22.70 5.09 20.23
N ARG A 135 -22.95 5.57 21.48
CA ARG A 135 -21.89 5.93 22.44
C ARG A 135 -20.91 4.80 22.73
N SER A 136 -21.38 3.54 22.80
CA SER A 136 -20.54 2.37 23.06
C SER A 136 -19.51 2.13 21.95
N THR A 137 -19.93 2.17 20.70
CA THR A 137 -19.05 1.99 19.53
C THR A 137 -18.02 3.12 19.44
N ARG A 138 -18.44 4.37 19.74
CA ARG A 138 -17.51 5.50 19.80
C ARG A 138 -16.44 5.28 20.86
N ALA A 139 -16.83 4.84 22.07
CA ALA A 139 -15.91 4.57 23.16
C ALA A 139 -14.90 3.46 22.82
N VAL A 140 -15.27 2.45 22.01
CA VAL A 140 -14.34 1.41 21.51
C VAL A 140 -13.27 2.03 20.62
N ALA A 141 -13.65 2.86 19.66
CA ALA A 141 -12.70 3.50 18.75
C ALA A 141 -11.76 4.49 19.46
N GLU A 142 -12.29 5.31 20.37
CA GLU A 142 -11.51 6.25 21.18
C GLU A 142 -10.55 5.49 22.12
N SER A 143 -11.00 4.45 22.81
CA SER A 143 -10.14 3.61 23.65
C SER A 143 -9.05 2.88 22.85
N PHE A 144 -9.32 2.46 21.64
CA PHE A 144 -8.30 1.91 20.74
C PHE A 144 -7.23 2.97 20.40
N LEU A 145 -7.65 4.17 20.02
CA LEU A 145 -6.73 5.27 19.71
C LEU A 145 -5.82 5.57 20.92
N ASP A 146 -6.38 5.70 22.11
CA ASP A 146 -5.63 6.00 23.33
C ASP A 146 -4.59 4.91 23.64
N ARG A 147 -4.96 3.64 23.49
CA ARG A 147 -4.03 2.52 23.73
C ARG A 147 -2.94 2.38 22.69
N ARG A 148 -3.18 2.80 21.46
CA ARG A 148 -2.27 2.58 20.32
C ARG A 148 -1.63 3.85 19.77
N TRP A 149 -1.88 4.99 20.41
CA TRP A 149 -1.30 6.27 19.99
C TRP A 149 0.22 6.20 19.88
N ASP A 150 0.90 5.76 20.93
CA ASP A 150 2.36 5.65 20.96
C ASP A 150 2.89 4.73 19.84
N ALA A 151 2.20 3.63 19.58
CA ALA A 151 2.55 2.70 18.52
C ALA A 151 2.41 3.32 17.12
N LEU A 152 1.32 4.07 16.89
CA LEU A 152 1.11 4.80 15.64
C LEU A 152 2.16 5.88 15.44
N VAL A 153 2.49 6.66 16.47
CA VAL A 153 3.53 7.69 16.40
C VAL A 153 4.90 7.05 16.18
N ALA A 154 5.22 5.96 16.88
CA ALA A 154 6.48 5.23 16.72
C ALA A 154 6.68 4.72 15.28
N TRP A 155 5.62 4.27 14.61
CA TRP A 155 5.65 3.89 13.20
C TRP A 155 6.06 5.05 12.28
N HIS A 156 5.44 6.21 12.46
CA HIS A 156 5.75 7.39 11.64
C HIS A 156 7.15 7.93 11.94
N ARG A 157 7.57 7.88 13.21
CA ARG A 157 8.93 8.26 13.64
C ARG A 157 9.96 7.35 13.02
N TRP A 158 9.76 6.03 13.06
CA TRP A 158 10.68 5.08 12.45
C TRP A 158 10.88 5.34 10.95
N LEU A 159 9.78 5.60 10.21
CA LEU A 159 9.88 5.98 8.79
C LEU A 159 10.65 7.29 8.61
N ALA A 160 10.41 8.28 9.46
CA ALA A 160 11.03 9.59 9.37
C ALA A 160 12.51 9.60 9.74
N GLU A 161 12.95 8.72 10.65
CA GLU A 161 14.32 8.69 11.19
C GLU A 161 15.17 7.59 10.54
N CYS A 162 14.59 6.39 10.29
CA CYS A 162 15.35 5.25 9.77
C CYS A 162 15.28 5.12 8.25
N ARG A 163 14.27 5.72 7.60
CA ARG A 163 14.05 5.58 6.15
C ARG A 163 14.24 6.88 5.35
N ASP A 164 14.50 8.00 6.01
CA ASP A 164 14.91 9.27 5.37
C ASP A 164 16.33 9.64 5.82
N GLN A 165 17.30 8.81 5.47
CA GLN A 165 18.69 8.94 5.92
C GLN A 165 19.43 10.14 5.35
N ASN A 166 18.96 10.68 4.24
CA ASN A 166 19.52 11.86 3.61
C ASN A 166 18.86 13.16 4.11
N ASP A 167 17.90 13.07 5.03
CA ASP A 167 17.08 14.18 5.56
C ASP A 167 16.52 15.07 4.45
N ASN A 168 16.05 14.42 3.38
CA ASN A 168 15.56 15.08 2.18
C ASN A 168 14.04 14.93 1.97
N GLY A 169 13.36 14.29 2.92
CA GLY A 169 11.92 14.05 2.90
C GLY A 169 11.50 12.96 1.92
N ARG A 170 12.35 11.97 1.68
CA ARG A 170 12.05 10.83 0.81
C ARG A 170 12.35 9.51 1.51
N VAL A 171 11.36 8.62 1.54
CA VAL A 171 11.49 7.28 2.13
C VAL A 171 12.34 6.40 1.23
N THR A 172 13.45 5.90 1.76
CA THR A 172 14.28 4.91 1.08
C THR A 172 13.72 3.51 1.34
N ILE A 173 13.42 2.78 0.25
CA ILE A 173 13.09 1.36 0.27
C ILE A 173 14.33 0.53 -0.10
N TYR A 174 14.47 -0.62 0.55
CA TYR A 174 15.57 -1.58 0.33
C TYR A 174 15.09 -2.86 -0.36
N HIS A 175 13.79 -2.92 -0.66
CA HIS A 175 13.16 -4.01 -1.39
C HIS A 175 11.93 -3.49 -2.15
N GLY A 176 11.70 -3.95 -3.38
CA GLY A 176 10.53 -3.52 -4.14
C GLY A 176 9.20 -3.85 -3.45
N TRP A 177 9.14 -4.92 -2.65
CA TRP A 177 7.96 -5.27 -1.85
C TRP A 177 7.59 -4.20 -0.81
N GLU A 178 8.54 -3.40 -0.33
CA GLU A 178 8.27 -2.30 0.60
C GLU A 178 7.40 -1.19 -0.03
N SER A 179 7.46 -1.04 -1.35
CA SER A 179 6.63 -0.09 -2.08
C SER A 179 5.17 -0.50 -2.21
N GLY A 180 4.84 -1.78 -1.99
CA GLY A 180 3.57 -2.39 -2.35
C GLY A 180 3.36 -2.55 -3.86
N MET A 181 4.33 -2.15 -4.70
CA MET A 181 4.30 -2.22 -6.18
C MET A 181 5.44 -3.09 -6.71
N ASP A 182 5.46 -4.36 -6.33
CA ASP A 182 6.57 -5.31 -6.32
C ASP A 182 7.45 -5.32 -7.57
N ASN A 183 6.85 -5.52 -8.75
CA ASN A 183 7.54 -5.60 -10.04
C ASN A 183 7.29 -4.37 -10.94
N SER A 184 7.00 -3.23 -10.34
CA SER A 184 6.84 -1.99 -11.11
C SER A 184 8.07 -1.69 -11.96
N PRO A 185 7.93 -1.19 -13.20
CA PRO A 185 9.08 -0.79 -14.04
C PRO A 185 9.95 0.30 -13.40
N ARG A 186 9.49 0.92 -12.32
CA ARG A 186 10.28 1.84 -11.48
C ARG A 186 11.58 1.19 -10.97
N TRP A 187 11.55 -0.11 -10.75
CA TRP A 187 12.64 -0.86 -10.12
C TRP A 187 13.58 -1.53 -11.11
N ASP A 188 13.23 -1.62 -12.39
CA ASP A 188 13.99 -2.38 -13.38
C ASP A 188 15.48 -2.00 -13.40
N SER A 189 15.77 -0.70 -13.39
CA SER A 189 17.14 -0.23 -13.42
C SER A 189 17.93 -0.47 -12.12
N ALA A 190 17.25 -0.41 -10.96
CA ALA A 190 17.87 -0.69 -9.67
C ALA A 190 18.09 -2.20 -9.49
N TYR A 191 17.08 -3.01 -9.84
CA TYR A 191 17.21 -4.47 -9.83
C TYR A 191 18.26 -5.00 -10.82
N ALA A 192 18.47 -4.34 -11.95
CA ALA A 192 19.53 -4.74 -12.91
C ALA A 192 20.94 -4.74 -12.27
N ASN A 193 21.15 -3.95 -11.22
CA ASN A 193 22.39 -3.89 -10.47
C ASN A 193 22.47 -4.89 -9.31
N VAL A 194 21.36 -5.55 -8.96
CA VAL A 194 21.35 -6.60 -7.95
C VAL A 194 21.83 -7.90 -8.57
N ILE A 195 23.01 -8.33 -8.16
CA ILE A 195 23.63 -9.59 -8.60
C ILE A 195 23.43 -10.63 -7.50
N PRO A 196 22.49 -11.60 -7.68
CA PRO A 196 22.25 -12.61 -6.68
C PRO A 196 23.51 -13.44 -6.40
N GLY A 197 23.83 -13.62 -5.13
CA GLY A 197 24.84 -14.56 -4.68
C GLY A 197 24.24 -15.97 -4.49
N ASP A 198 24.63 -16.64 -3.42
CA ASP A 198 24.12 -17.96 -3.08
C ASP A 198 22.73 -17.84 -2.42
N VAL A 199 21.68 -17.93 -3.24
CA VAL A 199 20.30 -17.96 -2.78
C VAL A 199 19.94 -19.41 -2.42
N PRO A 200 19.63 -19.71 -1.14
CA PRO A 200 19.24 -21.06 -0.75
C PRO A 200 18.02 -21.56 -1.54
N GLU A 201 18.02 -22.86 -1.88
CA GLU A 201 16.95 -23.50 -2.66
C GLU A 201 15.55 -23.16 -2.14
N TYR A 202 14.64 -22.92 -3.07
CA TYR A 202 13.25 -22.59 -2.77
C TYR A 202 12.28 -23.11 -3.84
N GLN A 203 11.01 -23.14 -3.49
CA GLN A 203 9.93 -23.45 -4.43
C GLN A 203 8.90 -22.33 -4.39
N ARG A 204 8.65 -21.72 -5.52
CA ARG A 204 7.62 -20.72 -5.70
C ARG A 204 6.24 -21.34 -5.50
N GLN A 205 5.41 -20.71 -4.66
CA GLN A 205 4.03 -21.15 -4.43
C GLN A 205 3.04 -20.36 -5.30
N ASP A 206 3.36 -19.12 -5.63
CA ASP A 206 2.54 -18.26 -6.48
C ASP A 206 2.27 -18.88 -7.87
N ASN A 207 3.28 -19.53 -8.48
CA ASN A 207 3.14 -20.24 -9.76
C ASN A 207 2.29 -21.51 -9.68
N LYS A 208 2.12 -22.10 -8.50
CA LYS A 208 1.27 -23.29 -8.31
C LYS A 208 -0.21 -22.93 -8.21
N ILE A 209 -0.50 -21.73 -7.68
CA ILE A 209 -1.86 -21.25 -7.45
C ILE A 209 -2.35 -20.44 -8.66
N ASN A 210 -1.53 -19.53 -9.16
CA ASN A 210 -1.79 -18.81 -10.39
C ASN A 210 -1.02 -19.45 -11.55
N THR A 211 -1.74 -20.15 -12.40
CA THR A 211 -1.16 -20.90 -13.53
C THR A 211 -0.81 -20.02 -14.74
N ASP A 212 -1.26 -18.77 -14.77
CA ASP A 212 -0.89 -17.82 -15.82
C ASP A 212 0.42 -17.10 -15.46
N ALA A 213 1.54 -17.66 -15.97
CA ALA A 213 2.87 -17.12 -15.73
C ALA A 213 3.05 -15.68 -16.22
N SER A 214 2.21 -15.21 -17.16
CA SER A 214 2.26 -13.82 -17.65
C SER A 214 1.84 -12.78 -16.60
N GLN A 215 1.23 -13.22 -15.51
CA GLN A 215 0.79 -12.37 -14.41
C GLN A 215 1.83 -12.24 -13.29
N ARG A 216 2.95 -12.95 -13.35
CA ARG A 216 3.91 -13.07 -12.24
C ARG A 216 5.33 -12.71 -12.66
N PRO A 217 6.18 -12.25 -11.71
CA PRO A 217 7.59 -12.02 -11.96
C PRO A 217 8.31 -13.28 -12.46
N SER A 218 9.37 -13.10 -13.27
CA SER A 218 10.24 -14.17 -13.70
C SER A 218 11.04 -14.81 -12.54
N ASP A 219 11.63 -15.98 -12.75
CA ASP A 219 12.47 -16.65 -11.74
C ASP A 219 13.72 -15.81 -11.42
N LEU A 220 14.33 -15.14 -12.42
CA LEU A 220 15.47 -14.24 -12.17
C LEU A 220 15.09 -13.04 -11.29
N GLU A 221 13.91 -12.45 -11.49
CA GLU A 221 13.43 -11.39 -10.59
C GLU A 221 13.22 -11.92 -9.19
N TYR A 222 12.67 -13.13 -9.08
CA TYR A 222 12.44 -13.77 -7.79
C TYR A 222 13.76 -14.11 -7.05
N ASP A 223 14.78 -14.53 -7.77
CA ASP A 223 16.13 -14.72 -7.21
C ASP A 223 16.70 -13.42 -6.64
N ARG A 224 16.51 -12.28 -7.34
CA ARG A 224 16.91 -10.97 -6.85
C ARG A 224 16.14 -10.57 -5.60
N TYR A 225 14.84 -10.82 -5.54
CA TYR A 225 14.02 -10.54 -4.35
C TYR A 225 14.52 -11.34 -3.14
N LEU A 226 14.78 -12.62 -3.31
CA LEU A 226 15.27 -13.46 -2.22
C LEU A 226 16.71 -13.11 -1.82
N TRP A 227 17.54 -12.72 -2.78
CA TRP A 227 18.88 -12.23 -2.48
C TRP A 227 18.87 -11.01 -1.58
N LEU A 228 18.00 -10.02 -1.83
CA LEU A 228 17.84 -8.87 -0.95
C LEU A 228 17.40 -9.28 0.46
N VAL A 229 16.55 -10.30 0.60
CA VAL A 229 16.20 -10.86 1.92
C VAL A 229 17.45 -11.43 2.61
N GLU A 230 18.32 -12.15 1.88
CA GLU A 230 19.57 -12.68 2.46
C GLU A 230 20.54 -11.56 2.88
N GLU A 231 20.66 -10.48 2.10
CA GLU A 231 21.44 -9.30 2.49
C GLU A 231 20.89 -8.65 3.77
N MET A 232 19.57 -8.50 3.89
CA MET A 232 18.92 -7.97 5.10
C MET A 232 19.13 -8.89 6.32
N LYS A 233 19.06 -10.21 6.13
CA LYS A 233 19.36 -11.21 7.18
C LYS A 233 20.81 -11.10 7.64
N ALA A 234 21.75 -10.94 6.72
CA ALA A 234 23.17 -10.77 7.04
C ALA A 234 23.39 -9.48 7.86
N ALA A 235 22.66 -8.42 7.56
CA ALA A 235 22.60 -7.19 8.34
C ALA A 235 21.76 -7.31 9.62
N ARG A 236 21.16 -8.48 9.92
CA ARG A 236 20.30 -8.73 11.09
C ARG A 236 19.10 -7.78 11.19
N TYR A 237 18.66 -7.22 10.05
CA TYR A 237 17.61 -6.20 9.95
C TYR A 237 17.90 -4.92 10.78
N ASP A 238 19.18 -4.61 10.98
CA ASP A 238 19.61 -3.43 11.72
C ASP A 238 19.51 -2.18 10.84
N ASP A 239 18.72 -1.19 11.27
CA ASP A 239 18.45 0.05 10.51
C ASP A 239 19.71 0.89 10.23
N GLU A 240 20.77 0.77 11.03
CA GLU A 240 22.05 1.46 10.79
C GLU A 240 22.92 0.74 9.75
N LEU A 241 22.75 -0.57 9.60
CA LEU A 241 23.54 -1.40 8.69
C LEU A 241 22.88 -1.53 7.30
N LEU A 242 21.54 -1.62 7.23
CA LEU A 242 20.79 -1.79 5.98
C LEU A 242 21.22 -0.84 4.85
N PRO A 243 21.44 0.47 5.11
CA PRO A 243 21.85 1.43 4.07
C PRO A 243 23.14 1.09 3.36
N LYS A 244 24.01 0.34 3.99
CA LYS A 244 25.33 -0.06 3.45
C LYS A 244 25.33 -1.51 2.96
N ALA A 245 24.51 -2.35 3.56
CA ALA A 245 24.53 -3.80 3.36
C ALA A 245 23.67 -4.24 2.16
N VAL A 246 22.57 -3.54 1.88
CA VAL A 246 21.62 -3.96 0.86
C VAL A 246 21.95 -3.36 -0.50
N SER A 247 22.04 -4.18 -1.53
CA SER A 247 22.43 -3.77 -2.88
C SER A 247 21.35 -2.95 -3.63
N PHE A 248 20.10 -2.98 -3.18
CA PHE A 248 19.00 -2.18 -3.69
C PHE A 248 18.66 -1.05 -2.69
N ALA A 249 18.59 0.19 -3.16
CA ALA A 249 18.13 1.33 -2.37
C ALA A 249 17.55 2.39 -3.29
N VAL A 250 16.24 2.66 -3.14
CA VAL A 250 15.52 3.66 -3.93
C VAL A 250 14.71 4.58 -3.02
N GLU A 251 14.84 5.88 -3.19
CA GLU A 251 13.95 6.86 -2.57
C GLU A 251 12.63 6.85 -3.34
N ASP A 252 11.58 6.29 -2.70
CA ASP A 252 10.26 6.08 -3.29
C ASP A 252 9.36 7.29 -3.05
N VAL A 253 9.01 8.01 -4.11
CA VAL A 253 8.15 9.21 -4.01
C VAL A 253 6.71 8.88 -3.64
N PHE A 254 6.22 7.69 -4.00
CA PHE A 254 4.82 7.34 -3.73
C PHE A 254 4.61 6.95 -2.26
N VAL A 255 5.51 6.14 -1.70
CA VAL A 255 5.54 5.85 -0.26
C VAL A 255 5.74 7.12 0.56
N SER A 256 6.63 8.02 0.09
CA SER A 256 6.86 9.33 0.74
C SER A 256 5.61 10.22 0.74
N ALA A 257 4.85 10.23 -0.36
CA ALA A 257 3.60 10.97 -0.43
C ALA A 257 2.53 10.39 0.50
N ILE A 258 2.40 9.06 0.56
CA ILE A 258 1.49 8.38 1.51
C ILE A 258 1.89 8.74 2.95
N LEU A 259 3.18 8.69 3.28
CA LEU A 259 3.66 9.05 4.62
C LEU A 259 3.33 10.50 4.96
N SER A 260 3.54 11.44 4.03
CA SER A 260 3.16 12.85 4.23
C SER A 260 1.69 12.99 4.59
N VAL A 261 0.81 12.32 3.84
CA VAL A 261 -0.65 12.33 4.10
C VAL A 261 -0.97 11.66 5.43
N ALA A 262 -0.37 10.50 5.71
CA ALA A 262 -0.61 9.74 6.93
C ALA A 262 -0.17 10.51 8.19
N CYS A 263 0.99 11.17 8.15
CA CYS A 263 1.45 12.04 9.23
C CYS A 263 0.47 13.21 9.46
N GLN A 264 0.00 13.86 8.41
CA GLN A 264 -0.98 14.95 8.53
C GLN A 264 -2.30 14.44 9.13
N VAL A 265 -2.79 13.29 8.67
CA VAL A 265 -4.03 12.67 9.19
C VAL A 265 -3.90 12.31 10.67
N LEU A 266 -2.77 11.71 11.05
CA LEU A 266 -2.55 11.34 12.45
C LEU A 266 -2.40 12.58 13.36
N ALA A 267 -1.77 13.65 12.87
CA ALA A 267 -1.69 14.92 13.59
C ALA A 267 -3.08 15.52 13.83
N GLU A 268 -3.95 15.57 12.81
CA GLU A 268 -5.33 16.05 12.92
C GLU A 268 -6.16 15.20 13.90
N ILE A 269 -6.00 13.87 13.87
CA ILE A 269 -6.62 12.97 14.86
C ILE A 269 -6.11 13.31 16.26
N GLY A 270 -4.80 13.57 16.41
CA GLY A 270 -4.18 13.94 17.68
C GLY A 270 -4.74 15.23 18.26
N GLU A 271 -4.93 16.26 17.42
CA GLU A 271 -5.58 17.52 17.84
C GLU A 271 -7.03 17.29 18.30
N ASP A 272 -7.82 16.58 17.48
CA ASP A 272 -9.23 16.29 17.76
C ASP A 272 -9.44 15.52 19.07
N HIS A 273 -8.51 14.60 19.38
CA HIS A 273 -8.57 13.71 20.54
C HIS A 273 -7.63 14.10 21.69
N LYS A 274 -6.99 15.29 21.62
CA LYS A 274 -6.13 15.86 22.66
C LYS A 274 -4.96 14.93 23.06
N GLN A 275 -4.34 14.34 22.08
CA GLN A 275 -3.12 13.57 22.24
C GLN A 275 -1.92 14.51 22.52
N PRO A 276 -0.74 14.01 22.94
CA PRO A 276 0.38 14.85 23.31
C PRO A 276 0.80 15.86 22.25
N ASP A 277 0.86 17.15 22.60
CA ASP A 277 1.19 18.26 21.69
C ASP A 277 2.54 18.08 20.99
N ALA A 278 3.53 17.45 21.66
CA ALA A 278 4.83 17.17 21.08
C ALA A 278 4.74 16.23 19.88
N ASP A 279 3.99 15.12 20.02
CA ASP A 279 3.78 14.16 18.95
C ASP A 279 3.03 14.80 17.76
N VAL A 280 1.99 15.58 18.06
CA VAL A 280 1.21 16.29 17.04
C VAL A 280 2.11 17.23 16.24
N LYS A 281 2.98 17.98 16.92
CA LYS A 281 3.95 18.88 16.28
C LYS A 281 4.95 18.13 15.41
N ASP A 282 5.48 17.01 15.88
CA ASP A 282 6.42 16.17 15.13
C ASP A 282 5.74 15.61 13.87
N LEU A 283 4.50 15.12 14.00
CA LEU A 283 3.72 14.60 12.88
C LEU A 283 3.48 15.67 11.79
N TYR A 284 3.11 16.90 12.16
CA TYR A 284 2.99 17.99 11.18
C TYR A 284 4.34 18.34 10.53
N SER A 285 5.41 18.33 11.30
CA SER A 285 6.77 18.56 10.78
C SER A 285 7.15 17.49 9.75
N TRP A 286 6.93 16.21 10.05
CA TRP A 286 7.18 15.11 9.11
C TRP A 286 6.26 15.19 7.89
N ALA A 287 4.97 15.49 8.07
CA ALA A 287 4.05 15.70 6.95
C ALA A 287 4.58 16.75 5.96
N GLN A 288 5.06 17.88 6.47
CA GLN A 288 5.61 18.96 5.64
C GLN A 288 6.95 18.57 5.00
N ARG A 289 7.84 17.87 5.74
CA ARG A 289 9.14 17.42 5.24
C ARG A 289 8.96 16.46 4.07
N PHE A 290 8.14 15.42 4.20
CA PHE A 290 7.89 14.45 3.14
C PHE A 290 7.13 15.05 1.95
N ARG A 291 6.19 15.95 2.19
CA ARG A 291 5.56 16.74 1.12
C ARG A 291 6.60 17.50 0.30
N THR A 292 7.49 18.21 0.97
CA THR A 292 8.57 18.98 0.31
C THR A 292 9.50 18.05 -0.45
N GLY A 293 9.90 16.92 0.15
CA GLY A 293 10.73 15.91 -0.50
C GLY A 293 10.11 15.40 -1.81
N VAL A 294 8.82 15.07 -1.81
CA VAL A 294 8.10 14.66 -3.04
C VAL A 294 8.09 15.78 -4.07
N ILE A 295 7.77 17.01 -3.68
CA ILE A 295 7.66 18.14 -4.61
C ILE A 295 9.00 18.47 -5.27
N THR A 296 10.10 18.36 -4.56
CA THR A 296 11.44 18.64 -5.09
C THR A 296 11.89 17.68 -6.19
N THR A 297 11.27 16.50 -6.28
CA THR A 297 11.53 15.52 -7.36
C THR A 297 10.76 15.82 -8.64
N SER A 298 9.78 16.73 -8.58
CA SER A 298 8.81 16.93 -9.66
C SER A 298 9.42 17.63 -10.87
N ASP A 299 9.09 17.14 -12.05
CA ASP A 299 9.41 17.78 -13.31
C ASP A 299 8.78 19.19 -13.37
N GLU A 300 9.56 20.17 -13.78
CA GLU A 300 9.15 21.59 -13.78
C GLU A 300 7.98 21.89 -14.71
N ARG A 301 7.81 21.16 -15.79
CA ARG A 301 6.78 21.37 -16.80
C ARG A 301 5.49 20.61 -16.51
N THR A 302 5.63 19.35 -16.09
CA THR A 302 4.49 18.43 -15.92
C THR A 302 4.05 18.27 -14.48
N GLY A 303 4.91 18.55 -13.50
CA GLY A 303 4.70 18.25 -12.09
C GLY A 303 4.85 16.77 -11.73
N ALA A 304 5.20 15.90 -12.70
CA ALA A 304 5.38 14.47 -12.48
C ALA A 304 6.56 14.19 -11.56
N ALA A 305 6.35 13.43 -10.48
CA ALA A 305 7.38 13.06 -9.54
C ALA A 305 8.28 11.93 -10.07
N ARG A 306 9.48 11.84 -9.55
CA ARG A 306 10.50 10.85 -9.93
C ARG A 306 11.11 10.22 -8.69
N ASP A 307 11.35 8.92 -8.77
CA ASP A 307 12.14 8.20 -7.76
C ASP A 307 13.63 8.48 -7.95
N TYR A 308 14.45 8.14 -6.95
CA TYR A 308 15.88 8.29 -7.01
C TYR A 308 16.59 6.99 -6.63
N ASP A 309 17.36 6.44 -7.55
CA ASP A 309 18.22 5.28 -7.31
C ASP A 309 19.47 5.73 -6.55
N VAL A 310 19.49 5.45 -5.25
CA VAL A 310 20.60 5.85 -4.34
C VAL A 310 21.90 5.15 -4.70
N ARG A 311 21.84 3.90 -5.20
CA ARG A 311 23.02 3.13 -5.55
C ARG A 311 23.68 3.61 -6.86
N ALA A 312 22.84 3.98 -7.82
CA ALA A 312 23.32 4.44 -9.12
C ALA A 312 23.45 5.97 -9.21
N ASP A 313 23.09 6.71 -8.15
CA ASP A 313 23.13 8.18 -8.08
C ASP A 313 22.38 8.83 -9.28
N ARG A 314 21.10 8.39 -9.50
CA ARG A 314 20.33 8.88 -10.64
C ARG A 314 18.83 8.90 -10.41
N TRP A 315 18.17 9.83 -11.08
CA TRP A 315 16.71 9.89 -11.13
C TRP A 315 16.13 8.75 -11.97
N ILE A 316 15.03 8.18 -11.48
CA ILE A 316 14.21 7.21 -12.18
C ILE A 316 12.93 7.92 -12.65
N ALA A 317 12.79 8.12 -13.95
CA ALA A 317 11.62 8.74 -14.56
C ALA A 317 10.85 7.68 -15.34
N THR A 318 9.81 7.11 -14.74
CA THR A 318 8.94 6.12 -15.37
C THR A 318 7.51 6.65 -15.50
N GLU A 319 6.80 6.22 -16.53
CA GLU A 319 5.40 6.58 -16.75
C GLU A 319 4.46 5.63 -15.98
N THR A 320 4.52 5.70 -14.66
CA THR A 320 3.72 4.87 -13.75
C THR A 320 2.80 5.73 -12.87
N VAL A 321 1.89 5.08 -12.18
CA VAL A 321 0.97 5.73 -11.21
C VAL A 321 1.73 6.55 -10.16
N ALA A 322 2.96 6.17 -9.84
CA ALA A 322 3.76 6.84 -8.82
C ALA A 322 4.15 8.29 -9.18
N GLN A 323 4.22 8.62 -10.47
CA GLN A 323 4.50 10.01 -10.88
C GLN A 323 3.44 11.02 -10.42
N PHE A 324 2.24 10.51 -10.03
CA PHE A 324 1.14 11.32 -9.51
C PHE A 324 1.18 11.48 -7.97
N ALA A 325 2.24 11.06 -7.32
CA ALA A 325 2.46 11.23 -5.88
C ALA A 325 2.14 12.66 -5.37
N PRO A 326 2.50 13.76 -6.08
CA PRO A 326 2.15 15.10 -5.65
C PRO A 326 0.64 15.38 -5.58
N LEU A 327 -0.18 14.65 -6.34
CA LEU A 327 -1.64 14.79 -6.25
C LEU A 327 -2.22 14.20 -4.97
N LEU A 328 -1.50 13.30 -4.30
CA LEU A 328 -1.89 12.78 -2.99
C LEU A 328 -1.60 13.79 -1.87
N CYS A 329 -0.34 14.20 -1.74
CA CYS A 329 0.12 15.03 -0.62
C CYS A 329 -0.04 16.55 -0.84
N GLY A 330 -0.25 17.01 -2.07
CA GLY A 330 -0.34 18.43 -2.41
C GLY A 330 1.02 19.15 -2.43
N GLY A 331 0.98 20.47 -2.50
CA GLY A 331 2.17 21.33 -2.41
C GLY A 331 2.75 21.81 -3.73
N LEU A 332 2.32 21.28 -4.87
CA LEU A 332 2.71 21.82 -6.17
C LEU A 332 2.18 23.25 -6.39
N PRO A 333 2.91 24.10 -7.12
CA PRO A 333 2.35 25.32 -7.70
C PRO A 333 1.12 24.99 -8.56
N HIS A 334 0.13 25.86 -8.55
CA HIS A 334 -1.18 25.63 -9.16
C HIS A 334 -1.14 25.29 -10.66
N ASP A 335 -0.21 25.87 -11.40
CA ASP A 335 0.00 25.59 -12.83
C ASP A 335 0.56 24.17 -13.07
N ARG A 336 1.51 23.73 -12.26
CA ARG A 336 2.07 22.37 -12.30
C ARG A 336 1.05 21.33 -11.83
N GLU A 337 0.31 21.62 -10.77
CA GLU A 337 -0.77 20.76 -10.30
C GLU A 337 -1.82 20.52 -11.39
N ARG A 338 -2.25 21.59 -12.07
CA ARG A 338 -3.16 21.48 -13.22
C ARG A 338 -2.54 20.73 -14.40
N ALA A 339 -1.24 20.89 -14.64
CA ALA A 339 -0.55 20.13 -15.69
C ALA A 339 -0.53 18.62 -15.35
N LEU A 340 -0.26 18.28 -14.10
CA LEU A 340 -0.24 16.91 -13.62
C LEU A 340 -1.64 16.26 -13.65
N LEU A 341 -2.69 17.01 -13.29
CA LEU A 341 -4.08 16.56 -13.45
C LEU A 341 -4.45 16.31 -14.91
N ARG A 342 -4.07 17.19 -15.83
CA ARG A 342 -4.29 16.95 -17.27
C ARG A 342 -3.53 15.74 -17.79
N LEU A 343 -2.35 15.44 -17.24
CA LEU A 343 -1.60 14.23 -17.59
C LEU A 343 -2.34 12.97 -17.09
N LEU A 344 -2.83 12.99 -15.85
CA LEU A 344 -3.60 11.90 -15.26
C LEU A 344 -4.89 11.62 -16.04
N GLU A 345 -5.64 12.68 -16.33
CA GLU A 345 -6.96 12.62 -17.00
C GLU A 345 -6.84 12.47 -18.53
N GLY A 346 -5.63 12.59 -19.06
CA GLY A 346 -5.35 12.56 -20.49
C GLY A 346 -5.15 11.16 -21.07
N PRO A 347 -4.91 11.08 -22.40
CA PRO A 347 -4.82 9.81 -23.14
C PRO A 347 -3.63 8.93 -22.76
N ARG A 348 -2.72 9.42 -21.92
CA ARG A 348 -1.60 8.62 -21.40
C ARG A 348 -1.99 7.80 -20.17
N PHE A 349 -3.11 8.10 -19.51
CA PHE A 349 -3.60 7.40 -18.30
C PHE A 349 -5.13 7.27 -18.34
N CYS A 350 -5.88 7.83 -17.39
CA CYS A 350 -7.34 7.62 -17.25
C CYS A 350 -8.17 7.95 -18.50
N GLY A 351 -7.70 8.83 -19.36
CA GLY A 351 -8.37 9.23 -20.60
C GLY A 351 -7.93 8.43 -21.83
N HIS A 352 -7.18 7.34 -21.69
CA HIS A 352 -6.82 6.50 -22.83
C HIS A 352 -8.09 5.88 -23.45
N PRO A 353 -8.28 5.97 -24.78
CA PRO A 353 -9.54 5.62 -25.43
C PRO A 353 -9.93 4.14 -25.31
N ASP A 354 -8.94 3.26 -25.17
CA ASP A 354 -9.18 1.82 -25.11
C ASP A 354 -9.36 1.28 -23.69
N LEU A 355 -9.29 2.12 -22.64
CA LEU A 355 -9.55 1.68 -21.27
C LEU A 355 -11.02 1.25 -21.09
N ALA A 356 -11.24 0.10 -20.48
CA ALA A 356 -12.58 -0.38 -20.13
C ALA A 356 -13.27 0.55 -19.11
N TYR A 357 -12.49 1.13 -18.21
CA TYR A 357 -12.90 2.07 -17.17
C TYR A 357 -11.92 3.24 -17.10
N ALA A 358 -12.42 4.45 -16.86
CA ALA A 358 -11.57 5.65 -16.72
C ALA A 358 -10.84 5.67 -15.37
N LEU A 359 -9.99 4.67 -15.15
CA LEU A 359 -9.21 4.43 -13.93
C LEU A 359 -7.72 4.52 -14.21
N VAL A 360 -6.91 4.65 -13.16
CA VAL A 360 -5.45 4.82 -13.28
C VAL A 360 -4.78 3.45 -13.45
N PRO A 361 -4.23 3.11 -14.62
CA PRO A 361 -3.38 1.93 -14.75
C PRO A 361 -2.05 2.13 -14.01
N SER A 362 -1.47 1.04 -13.50
CA SER A 362 -0.21 1.09 -12.75
C SER A 362 0.97 1.60 -13.59
N THR A 363 0.93 1.37 -14.89
CA THR A 363 1.86 1.91 -15.89
C THR A 363 1.06 2.50 -17.06
N SER A 364 1.53 3.59 -17.63
CA SER A 364 0.91 4.25 -18.79
C SER A 364 0.71 3.29 -19.95
N PRO A 365 -0.50 3.17 -20.54
CA PRO A 365 -0.77 2.31 -21.69
C PRO A 365 0.10 2.61 -22.93
N VAL A 366 0.67 3.80 -23.02
CA VAL A 366 1.55 4.20 -24.13
C VAL A 366 3.04 4.06 -23.79
N SER A 367 3.38 3.60 -22.59
CA SER A 367 4.76 3.29 -22.22
C SER A 367 5.24 2.00 -22.88
N ARG A 368 6.52 1.96 -23.27
CA ARG A 368 7.16 0.73 -23.75
C ARG A 368 7.20 -0.39 -22.70
N ASP A 369 7.14 -0.02 -21.42
CA ASP A 369 7.23 -0.92 -20.27
C ASP A 369 5.85 -1.44 -19.86
N PHE A 370 4.79 -1.01 -20.54
CA PHE A 370 3.42 -1.43 -20.28
C PHE A 370 3.20 -2.90 -20.63
N ARG A 371 2.60 -3.63 -19.67
CA ARG A 371 2.21 -5.03 -19.80
C ARG A 371 0.82 -5.18 -19.15
N PRO A 372 -0.25 -5.28 -19.92
CA PRO A 372 -1.61 -5.14 -19.40
C PRO A 372 -2.04 -6.21 -18.41
N ARG A 373 -1.35 -7.34 -18.37
CA ARG A 373 -1.68 -8.47 -17.49
C ARG A 373 -0.66 -8.71 -16.37
N GLU A 374 0.51 -8.06 -16.44
CA GLU A 374 1.64 -8.37 -15.58
C GLU A 374 1.66 -7.45 -14.34
N TYR A 375 1.08 -7.91 -13.27
CA TYR A 375 1.10 -7.41 -11.89
C TYR A 375 1.13 -5.85 -11.80
N TRP A 376 2.23 -5.23 -11.39
CA TRP A 376 2.35 -3.76 -11.31
C TRP A 376 2.90 -3.10 -12.59
N ARG A 377 2.81 -3.77 -13.74
CA ARG A 377 3.34 -3.25 -15.02
C ARG A 377 2.26 -2.77 -16.00
N GLY A 378 1.02 -2.69 -15.58
CA GLY A 378 -0.08 -2.21 -16.43
C GLY A 378 -1.45 -2.24 -15.77
N PRO A 379 -1.84 -3.30 -15.06
CA PRO A 379 -3.17 -3.47 -14.48
C PRO A 379 -3.66 -2.30 -13.63
N VAL A 380 -4.98 -2.20 -13.52
CA VAL A 380 -5.69 -1.28 -12.62
C VAL A 380 -5.88 -1.94 -11.26
N TRP A 381 -5.52 -1.21 -10.20
CA TRP A 381 -5.57 -1.70 -8.82
C TRP A 381 -6.66 -0.98 -8.02
N PRO A 382 -7.66 -1.68 -7.46
CA PRO A 382 -8.74 -1.06 -6.69
C PRO A 382 -8.26 -0.22 -5.51
N VAL A 383 -7.21 -0.66 -4.81
CA VAL A 383 -6.63 0.11 -3.69
C VAL A 383 -6.01 1.43 -4.14
N MET A 384 -5.40 1.49 -5.33
CA MET A 384 -4.91 2.75 -5.89
C MET A 384 -6.06 3.68 -6.26
N THR A 385 -7.10 3.14 -6.91
CA THR A 385 -8.32 3.88 -7.22
C THR A 385 -8.96 4.45 -5.94
N TRP A 386 -9.02 3.63 -4.87
CA TRP A 386 -9.53 4.05 -3.58
C TRP A 386 -8.68 5.19 -2.98
N LEU A 387 -7.37 5.00 -2.94
CA LEU A 387 -6.44 5.98 -2.36
C LEU A 387 -6.52 7.34 -3.08
N PHE A 388 -6.50 7.33 -4.41
CA PHE A 388 -6.68 8.58 -5.19
C PHE A 388 -8.04 9.21 -4.94
N SER A 389 -9.14 8.44 -4.94
CA SER A 389 -10.48 8.96 -4.71
C SER A 389 -10.60 9.61 -3.32
N TRP A 390 -10.03 8.97 -2.30
CA TRP A 390 -10.01 9.48 -0.93
C TRP A 390 -9.16 10.75 -0.81
N CYS A 391 -7.93 10.76 -1.34
CA CYS A 391 -7.08 11.95 -1.34
C CYS A 391 -7.70 13.11 -2.10
N PHE A 392 -8.36 12.86 -3.24
CA PHE A 392 -9.03 13.89 -4.02
C PHE A 392 -10.23 14.50 -3.27
N ALA A 393 -11.03 13.67 -2.57
CA ALA A 393 -12.08 14.19 -1.69
C ALA A 393 -11.51 15.08 -0.59
N ARG A 394 -10.44 14.65 0.06
CA ARG A 394 -9.74 15.41 1.11
C ARG A 394 -9.17 16.74 0.59
N ARG A 395 -8.75 16.80 -0.66
CA ARG A 395 -8.25 18.00 -1.32
C ARG A 395 -9.35 18.90 -1.91
N GLY A 396 -10.62 18.59 -1.66
CA GLY A 396 -11.77 19.35 -2.17
C GLY A 396 -12.12 19.10 -3.65
N TRP A 397 -11.53 18.08 -4.28
CA TRP A 397 -11.82 17.72 -5.66
C TRP A 397 -12.95 16.66 -5.73
N ALA A 398 -14.10 17.04 -5.20
CA ALA A 398 -15.25 16.13 -5.01
C ALA A 398 -15.73 15.46 -6.30
N GLU A 399 -15.74 16.17 -7.43
CA GLU A 399 -16.15 15.61 -8.72
C GLU A 399 -15.18 14.52 -9.20
N ARG A 400 -13.86 14.76 -9.11
CA ARG A 400 -12.83 13.79 -9.48
C ARG A 400 -12.87 12.55 -8.60
N SER A 401 -13.04 12.75 -7.29
CA SER A 401 -13.25 11.67 -6.34
C SER A 401 -14.47 10.83 -6.71
N ALA A 402 -15.61 11.47 -7.02
CA ALA A 402 -16.84 10.78 -7.40
C ALA A 402 -16.70 9.99 -8.72
N ILE A 403 -15.94 10.48 -9.69
CA ILE A 403 -15.63 9.76 -10.93
C ILE A 403 -14.87 8.47 -10.62
N LEU A 404 -13.76 8.55 -9.87
CA LEU A 404 -12.96 7.37 -9.53
C LEU A 404 -13.77 6.34 -8.73
N ARG A 405 -14.54 6.80 -7.75
CA ARG A 405 -15.47 5.93 -6.98
C ARG A 405 -16.47 5.23 -7.90
N ARG A 406 -17.13 5.96 -8.78
CA ARG A 406 -18.11 5.39 -9.72
C ARG A 406 -17.49 4.35 -10.65
N GLU A 407 -16.36 4.67 -11.26
CA GLU A 407 -15.67 3.76 -12.18
C GLU A 407 -15.12 2.53 -11.45
N GLY A 408 -14.58 2.70 -10.23
CA GLY A 408 -14.14 1.59 -9.38
C GLY A 408 -15.29 0.65 -8.99
N LEU A 409 -16.47 1.20 -8.65
CA LEU A 409 -17.68 0.39 -8.39
C LEU A 409 -18.18 -0.33 -9.65
N ARG A 410 -18.09 0.31 -10.82
CA ARG A 410 -18.42 -0.35 -12.11
C ARG A 410 -17.46 -1.50 -12.41
N GLN A 411 -16.17 -1.32 -12.20
CA GLN A 411 -15.16 -2.36 -12.39
C GLN A 411 -15.40 -3.58 -11.50
N ALA A 412 -15.81 -3.39 -10.25
CA ALA A 412 -16.08 -4.48 -9.30
C ALA A 412 -17.54 -4.98 -9.34
N SER A 413 -18.36 -4.51 -10.29
CA SER A 413 -19.82 -4.72 -10.27
C SER A 413 -20.27 -6.18 -10.48
N ASP A 414 -19.40 -7.03 -11.03
CA ASP A 414 -19.63 -8.47 -11.16
C ASP A 414 -19.50 -9.24 -9.83
N GLY A 415 -18.95 -8.58 -8.80
CA GLY A 415 -18.74 -9.15 -7.46
C GLY A 415 -17.63 -10.20 -7.39
N THR A 416 -16.69 -10.20 -8.32
CA THR A 416 -15.52 -11.09 -8.33
C THR A 416 -14.48 -10.66 -7.28
N PHE A 417 -14.37 -9.36 -7.02
CA PHE A 417 -13.39 -8.76 -6.10
C PHE A 417 -11.95 -9.24 -6.34
N ALA A 418 -11.51 -9.10 -7.59
CA ALA A 418 -10.17 -9.49 -8.00
C ALA A 418 -9.09 -8.60 -7.36
N GLU A 419 -7.88 -9.11 -7.30
CA GLU A 419 -6.70 -8.38 -6.80
C GLU A 419 -6.41 -7.15 -7.65
N TYR A 420 -6.45 -7.30 -8.98
CA TYR A 420 -6.28 -6.25 -9.98
C TYR A 420 -7.03 -6.62 -11.27
N TYR A 421 -7.07 -5.70 -12.22
CA TYR A 421 -7.86 -5.87 -13.44
C TYR A 421 -7.05 -5.47 -14.68
N GLU A 422 -7.22 -6.22 -15.77
CA GLU A 422 -6.68 -5.89 -17.08
C GLU A 422 -7.31 -4.56 -17.56
N PRO A 423 -6.51 -3.55 -17.96
CA PRO A 423 -7.04 -2.19 -18.17
C PRO A 423 -7.95 -2.04 -19.38
N PHE A 424 -7.77 -2.82 -20.45
CA PHE A 424 -8.53 -2.66 -21.68
C PHE A 424 -9.82 -3.49 -21.72
N THR A 425 -9.80 -4.67 -21.14
CA THR A 425 -10.95 -5.60 -21.13
C THR A 425 -11.76 -5.51 -19.85
N GLY A 426 -11.14 -5.05 -18.75
CA GLY A 426 -11.72 -5.15 -17.41
C GLY A 426 -11.68 -6.56 -16.83
N GLU A 427 -10.93 -7.50 -17.45
CA GLU A 427 -10.82 -8.88 -16.97
C GLU A 427 -10.22 -8.92 -15.55
N PRO A 428 -10.84 -9.65 -14.60
CA PRO A 428 -10.29 -9.84 -13.27
C PRO A 428 -9.01 -10.70 -13.31
N LEU A 429 -7.98 -10.29 -12.58
CA LEU A 429 -6.66 -10.93 -12.54
C LEU A 429 -6.19 -11.12 -11.09
N GLY A 430 -5.17 -11.95 -10.91
CA GLY A 430 -4.60 -12.28 -9.60
C GLY A 430 -5.53 -13.13 -8.75
N SER A 431 -5.64 -12.83 -7.46
CA SER A 431 -6.62 -13.46 -6.58
C SER A 431 -8.04 -12.98 -6.88
N MET A 432 -9.00 -13.92 -6.95
CA MET A 432 -10.43 -13.62 -7.17
C MET A 432 -11.22 -13.40 -5.87
N GLN A 433 -10.56 -13.45 -4.72
CA GLN A 433 -11.15 -13.28 -3.38
C GLN A 433 -10.31 -12.31 -2.56
N GLN A 434 -9.99 -11.17 -3.13
CA GLN A 434 -9.10 -10.21 -2.52
C GLN A 434 -9.83 -9.31 -1.51
N SER A 435 -9.37 -9.35 -0.26
CA SER A 435 -9.98 -8.63 0.85
C SER A 435 -9.98 -7.11 0.64
N TRP A 436 -8.89 -6.52 0.16
CA TRP A 436 -8.81 -5.07 -0.04
C TRP A 436 -9.78 -4.55 -1.10
N THR A 437 -10.06 -5.33 -2.17
CA THR A 437 -11.04 -4.93 -3.19
C THR A 437 -12.44 -4.91 -2.62
N ALA A 438 -12.81 -5.96 -1.86
CA ALA A 438 -14.08 -5.99 -1.15
C ALA A 438 -14.20 -4.83 -0.14
N ALA A 439 -13.10 -4.52 0.57
CA ALA A 439 -13.03 -3.43 1.52
C ALA A 439 -13.22 -2.06 0.85
N ALA A 440 -12.54 -1.80 -0.27
CA ALA A 440 -12.70 -0.57 -1.04
C ALA A 440 -14.15 -0.37 -1.51
N VAL A 441 -14.78 -1.43 -2.01
CA VAL A 441 -16.19 -1.41 -2.42
C VAL A 441 -17.12 -1.08 -1.25
N LEU A 442 -16.89 -1.67 -0.08
CA LEU A 442 -17.71 -1.39 1.11
C LEU A 442 -17.60 0.07 1.56
N ASP A 443 -16.39 0.62 1.61
CA ASP A 443 -16.19 2.02 1.99
C ASP A 443 -16.79 2.99 0.96
N TRP A 444 -16.73 2.66 -0.32
CA TRP A 444 -17.37 3.46 -1.38
C TRP A 444 -18.89 3.43 -1.35
N LEU A 445 -19.51 2.36 -0.83
CA LEU A 445 -20.96 2.20 -0.73
C LEU A 445 -21.53 2.68 0.60
N GLY A 446 -20.71 2.77 1.64
CA GLY A 446 -21.09 3.26 2.97
C GLY A 446 -20.99 4.76 3.08
#